data_90ec55c47f194b6e24a260905661be55
#
_entry.id   90ec55c47f194b6e24a260905661be55
#
_cell.length_a   1.000
_cell.length_b   1.000
_cell.length_c   1.000
_cell.angle_alpha   90.00
_cell.angle_beta   90.00
_cell.angle_gamma   90.00
#
_symmetry.space_group_name_H-M   'P 1'
#
loop_
_entity.id
_entity.type
_entity.pdbx_description
1 polymer ?
#
loop_
_entity_poly.entity_id
_entity_poly.type
_entity_poly.pdbx_seq_one_letter_code
_entity_poly.pdbx_strand_id
1 'polypeptide(L)'
;MNIMKKLHIILIAAAVIFATGCNRLDVAGMVINRSDTEERVADWLDYNAQNGEPVIENAPDEYRIYSCSDSHYSERDSIVTQGANDRLYHYITTMRNDSEALFAIHAGDMVNESGEKGFVMTEEAIRYNPETQATDKPCFLVIGNHDVYFDCATFFKQHFHTSTYTVAVKTVGGHQDLYVFLDSGNGTHGTRQLDWLEEQLSNRDKYRHCFVISHNWLFRTSYNYTTTPAANLPQDEQYAFMDLMSRSNVNMVIMGHFHMREQRQFGGVQYVMTDNLNEDVETPSYLVVNVGAKVTYEYQELAEE
;
A
#
# COMPACT_ATOMS: atom_id res chain seq x y z
N MET A 1 -10.88 -25.35 -45.34
CA MET A 1 -9.87 -24.94 -44.33
C MET A 1 -10.22 -25.68 -43.06
N ASN A 2 -9.33 -26.55 -42.57
CA ASN A 2 -9.59 -27.52 -41.49
C ASN A 2 -9.84 -26.81 -40.17
N ILE A 3 -10.76 -27.28 -39.36
CA ILE A 3 -11.16 -26.71 -38.05
C ILE A 3 -9.93 -26.46 -37.17
N MET A 4 -8.95 -27.37 -37.17
CA MET A 4 -7.69 -27.21 -36.46
C MET A 4 -6.88 -26.00 -36.93
N LYS A 5 -6.83 -25.69 -38.23
CA LYS A 5 -6.16 -24.51 -38.76
C LYS A 5 -6.86 -23.22 -38.33
N LYS A 6 -8.19 -23.21 -38.25
CA LYS A 6 -8.97 -22.06 -37.73
C LYS A 6 -8.71 -21.88 -36.24
N LEU A 7 -8.63 -22.97 -35.47
CA LEU A 7 -8.34 -22.93 -34.05
C LEU A 7 -6.92 -22.36 -33.75
N HIS A 8 -5.93 -22.80 -34.55
CA HIS A 8 -4.55 -22.27 -34.44
C HIS A 8 -4.46 -20.80 -34.82
N ILE A 9 -5.20 -20.36 -35.85
CA ILE A 9 -5.24 -18.95 -36.24
C ILE A 9 -5.91 -18.08 -35.15
N ILE A 10 -6.97 -18.62 -34.53
CA ILE A 10 -7.65 -17.94 -33.42
C ILE A 10 -6.74 -17.87 -32.19
N LEU A 11 -6.03 -18.94 -31.85
CA LEU A 11 -5.06 -18.96 -30.77
C LEU A 11 -3.86 -18.03 -31.01
N ILE A 12 -3.35 -17.98 -32.25
CA ILE A 12 -2.26 -17.06 -32.61
C ILE A 12 -2.77 -15.62 -32.62
N ALA A 13 -3.97 -15.35 -33.12
CA ALA A 13 -4.58 -14.00 -33.09
C ALA A 13 -4.86 -13.56 -31.64
N ALA A 14 -5.33 -14.46 -30.78
CA ALA A 14 -5.46 -14.19 -29.35
C ALA A 14 -4.09 -13.91 -28.71
N ALA A 15 -3.07 -14.73 -28.97
CA ALA A 15 -1.72 -14.52 -28.45
C ALA A 15 -1.08 -13.19 -28.95
N VAL A 16 -1.38 -12.77 -30.20
CA VAL A 16 -0.91 -11.48 -30.74
C VAL A 16 -1.69 -10.32 -30.13
N ILE A 17 -2.99 -10.46 -29.90
CA ILE A 17 -3.80 -9.47 -29.18
C ILE A 17 -3.30 -9.33 -27.73
N PHE A 18 -2.91 -10.44 -27.10
CA PHE A 18 -2.27 -10.45 -25.77
C PHE A 18 -0.87 -9.83 -25.78
N ALA A 19 -0.13 -9.92 -26.89
CA ALA A 19 1.22 -9.35 -26.99
C ALA A 19 1.26 -7.89 -27.47
N THR A 20 0.21 -7.41 -28.12
CA THR A 20 0.16 -6.05 -28.71
C THR A 20 -1.01 -5.19 -28.22
N GLY A 21 -1.94 -5.81 -27.47
CA GLY A 21 -3.10 -5.13 -26.92
C GLY A 21 -2.72 -4.23 -25.77
N CYS A 22 -2.98 -2.95 -25.95
CA CYS A 22 -2.98 -1.89 -24.95
C CYS A 22 -2.54 -2.33 -23.54
N ASN A 23 -1.56 -1.65 -22.98
CA ASN A 23 -1.11 -1.74 -21.56
C ASN A 23 -2.23 -1.49 -20.51
N ARG A 24 -3.48 -1.81 -20.80
CA ARG A 24 -4.66 -1.57 -19.98
C ARG A 24 -5.45 -2.83 -19.62
N LEU A 25 -5.02 -4.01 -20.08
CA LEU A 25 -5.70 -5.27 -19.76
C LEU A 25 -4.68 -6.22 -19.13
N ASP A 26 -4.69 -6.29 -17.82
CA ASP A 26 -3.99 -7.34 -17.08
C ASP A 26 -4.74 -8.66 -17.27
N VAL A 27 -4.46 -9.32 -18.39
CA VAL A 27 -5.08 -10.61 -18.69
C VAL A 27 -4.58 -11.68 -17.74
N ALA A 28 -3.34 -11.58 -17.27
CA ALA A 28 -2.81 -12.48 -16.26
C ALA A 28 -3.53 -12.25 -14.93
N GLY A 29 -3.69 -11.02 -14.50
CA GLY A 29 -4.46 -10.66 -13.30
C GLY A 29 -5.94 -11.05 -13.41
N MET A 30 -6.59 -10.82 -14.56
CA MET A 30 -7.99 -11.26 -14.79
C MET A 30 -8.18 -12.78 -14.72
N VAL A 31 -7.17 -13.57 -15.11
CA VAL A 31 -7.24 -15.04 -15.10
C VAL A 31 -6.75 -15.63 -13.77
N ILE A 32 -5.83 -14.96 -13.11
CA ILE A 32 -5.12 -15.43 -11.92
C ILE A 32 -5.71 -14.82 -10.65
N ASN A 33 -6.26 -13.61 -10.74
CA ASN A 33 -6.86 -12.88 -9.63
C ASN A 33 -8.35 -13.24 -9.52
N ARG A 34 -8.74 -13.90 -8.44
CA ARG A 34 -10.11 -14.38 -8.22
C ARG A 34 -10.98 -13.41 -7.42
N SER A 35 -10.38 -12.41 -6.79
CA SER A 35 -11.11 -11.39 -6.06
C SER A 35 -10.95 -10.03 -6.74
N ASP A 36 -12.04 -9.31 -6.93
CA ASP A 36 -12.00 -7.94 -7.39
C ASP A 36 -11.97 -6.95 -6.21
N THR A 37 -11.61 -5.70 -6.49
CA THR A 37 -11.53 -4.65 -5.47
C THR A 37 -12.89 -4.38 -4.82
N GLU A 38 -13.99 -4.41 -5.58
CA GLU A 38 -15.33 -4.13 -5.04
C GLU A 38 -15.79 -5.17 -4.02
N GLU A 39 -15.48 -6.46 -4.27
CA GLU A 39 -15.79 -7.56 -3.33
C GLU A 39 -14.91 -7.43 -2.07
N ARG A 40 -13.60 -7.22 -2.24
CA ARG A 40 -12.70 -7.08 -1.10
C ARG A 40 -13.06 -5.88 -0.24
N VAL A 41 -13.32 -4.72 -0.86
CA VAL A 41 -13.72 -3.51 -0.13
C VAL A 41 -15.01 -3.71 0.66
N ALA A 42 -16.00 -4.42 0.09
CA ALA A 42 -17.20 -4.78 0.84
C ALA A 42 -16.85 -5.57 2.12
N ASP A 43 -16.02 -6.58 1.98
CA ASP A 43 -15.55 -7.42 3.10
C ASP A 43 -14.75 -6.61 4.14
N TRP A 44 -13.88 -5.69 3.69
CA TRP A 44 -13.10 -4.81 4.59
C TRP A 44 -14.01 -3.89 5.41
N LEU A 45 -14.97 -3.25 4.75
CA LEU A 45 -15.91 -2.35 5.42
C LEU A 45 -16.85 -3.10 6.38
N ASP A 46 -17.29 -4.29 6.01
CA ASP A 46 -18.08 -5.17 6.91
C ASP A 46 -17.27 -5.59 8.13
N TYR A 47 -15.98 -5.92 7.97
CA TYR A 47 -15.08 -6.23 9.09
C TYR A 47 -14.95 -5.02 10.03
N ASN A 48 -14.69 -3.83 9.48
CA ASN A 48 -14.53 -2.61 10.28
C ASN A 48 -15.83 -2.23 11.02
N ALA A 49 -16.99 -2.41 10.39
CA ALA A 49 -18.28 -2.16 11.01
C ALA A 49 -18.54 -3.07 12.24
N GLN A 50 -17.99 -4.29 12.24
CA GLN A 50 -18.11 -5.25 13.32
C GLN A 50 -17.07 -5.06 14.43
N ASN A 51 -15.84 -4.64 14.07
CA ASN A 51 -14.70 -4.61 14.98
C ASN A 51 -14.26 -3.19 15.39
N GLY A 52 -14.79 -2.17 14.70
CA GLY A 52 -14.37 -0.78 14.85
C GLY A 52 -13.05 -0.48 14.12
N GLU A 53 -12.74 0.79 14.00
CA GLU A 53 -11.51 1.26 13.39
C GLU A 53 -10.48 1.68 14.45
N PRO A 54 -9.16 1.55 14.18
CA PRO A 54 -8.13 1.87 15.14
C PRO A 54 -8.14 3.34 15.57
N VAL A 55 -7.95 3.56 16.85
CA VAL A 55 -7.76 4.91 17.42
C VAL A 55 -6.54 4.88 18.33
N ILE A 56 -5.60 5.81 18.09
CA ILE A 56 -4.46 6.04 18.96
C ILE A 56 -4.80 7.21 19.87
N GLU A 57 -4.99 6.93 21.14
CA GLU A 57 -5.35 7.94 22.15
C GLU A 57 -4.10 8.46 22.86
N ASN A 58 -4.16 9.71 23.34
CA ASN A 58 -3.12 10.35 24.12
C ASN A 58 -1.74 10.43 23.42
N ALA A 59 -1.73 10.54 22.09
CA ALA A 59 -0.48 10.76 21.37
C ALA A 59 0.14 12.12 21.72
N PRO A 60 1.47 12.28 21.63
CA PRO A 60 2.08 13.60 21.70
C PRO A 60 1.53 14.54 20.61
N ASP A 61 1.58 15.86 20.83
CA ASP A 61 1.17 16.83 19.80
C ASP A 61 2.12 16.85 18.58
N GLU A 62 3.35 16.46 18.81
CA GLU A 62 4.37 16.24 17.80
C GLU A 62 4.83 14.77 17.86
N TYR A 63 4.82 14.09 16.71
CA TYR A 63 5.19 12.69 16.62
C TYR A 63 5.72 12.36 15.22
N ARG A 64 6.30 11.21 15.07
CA ARG A 64 6.76 10.65 13.78
C ARG A 64 5.95 9.45 13.37
N ILE A 65 5.76 9.31 12.06
CA ILE A 65 5.34 8.06 11.45
C ILE A 65 6.41 7.63 10.45
N TYR A 66 6.57 6.32 10.31
CA TYR A 66 7.48 5.70 9.39
C TYR A 66 6.70 5.04 8.27
N SER A 67 7.17 5.08 7.02
CA SER A 67 6.52 4.37 5.93
C SER A 67 7.53 3.69 5.01
N CYS A 68 7.26 2.43 4.69
CA CYS A 68 7.94 1.63 3.69
C CYS A 68 6.93 0.97 2.75
N SER A 69 7.40 0.29 1.73
CA SER A 69 6.59 -0.56 0.83
C SER A 69 7.45 -1.65 0.19
N ASP A 70 6.81 -2.51 -0.57
CA ASP A 70 7.47 -3.38 -1.54
C ASP A 70 8.58 -4.24 -0.92
N SER A 71 8.27 -4.97 0.16
CA SER A 71 9.21 -5.92 0.78
C SER A 71 9.37 -7.23 0.00
N HIS A 72 8.35 -7.61 -0.79
CA HIS A 72 8.38 -8.69 -1.76
C HIS A 72 8.93 -10.03 -1.23
N TYR A 73 8.43 -10.52 -0.10
CA TYR A 73 8.77 -11.86 0.35
C TYR A 73 8.46 -12.91 -0.71
N SER A 74 9.42 -13.79 -1.01
CA SER A 74 9.27 -14.86 -1.98
C SER A 74 9.41 -16.23 -1.34
N GLU A 75 8.54 -17.18 -1.72
CA GLU A 75 8.64 -18.57 -1.31
C GLU A 75 9.59 -19.40 -2.18
N ARG A 76 9.90 -18.94 -3.40
CA ARG A 76 10.70 -19.67 -4.37
C ARG A 76 12.17 -19.68 -4.06
N ASP A 77 12.66 -18.60 -3.51
CA ASP A 77 14.06 -18.44 -3.15
C ASP A 77 14.19 -18.13 -1.66
N SER A 78 14.63 -19.13 -0.90
CA SER A 78 14.78 -18.98 0.55
C SER A 78 15.87 -17.97 0.94
N ILE A 79 16.84 -17.69 0.05
CA ILE A 79 17.88 -16.71 0.30
C ILE A 79 17.30 -15.31 0.12
N VAL A 80 16.60 -15.08 -0.99
CA VAL A 80 15.92 -13.81 -1.28
C VAL A 80 14.91 -13.50 -0.15
N THR A 81 14.11 -14.49 0.22
CA THR A 81 13.14 -14.32 1.30
C THR A 81 13.80 -13.92 2.62
N GLN A 82 14.96 -14.46 2.93
CA GLN A 82 15.68 -14.16 4.16
C GLN A 82 16.16 -12.72 4.21
N GLY A 83 16.74 -12.17 3.12
CA GLY A 83 17.21 -10.79 3.06
C GLY A 83 16.07 -9.77 3.18
N ALA A 84 14.96 -9.98 2.45
CA ALA A 84 13.78 -9.13 2.59
C ALA A 84 13.22 -9.14 4.01
N ASN A 85 13.21 -10.29 4.66
CA ASN A 85 12.79 -10.42 6.07
C ASN A 85 13.67 -9.57 6.99
N ASP A 86 14.97 -9.64 6.84
CA ASP A 86 15.90 -8.87 7.64
C ASP A 86 15.65 -7.36 7.48
N ARG A 87 15.47 -6.86 6.26
CA ARG A 87 15.20 -5.43 6.00
C ARG A 87 13.91 -4.93 6.62
N LEU A 88 12.80 -5.66 6.47
CA LEU A 88 11.55 -5.28 7.12
C LEU A 88 11.68 -5.31 8.65
N TYR A 89 12.35 -6.32 9.18
CA TYR A 89 12.64 -6.43 10.59
C TYR A 89 13.49 -5.25 11.10
N HIS A 90 14.57 -4.90 10.40
CA HIS A 90 15.43 -3.76 10.75
C HIS A 90 14.67 -2.43 10.70
N TYR A 91 13.83 -2.24 9.68
CA TYR A 91 12.96 -1.07 9.56
C TYR A 91 12.01 -0.94 10.77
N ILE A 92 11.31 -2.02 11.13
CA ILE A 92 10.40 -2.03 12.26
C ILE A 92 11.16 -1.81 13.58
N THR A 93 12.33 -2.40 13.73
CA THR A 93 13.18 -2.20 14.91
C THR A 93 13.67 -0.75 15.02
N THR A 94 14.10 -0.17 13.90
CA THR A 94 14.50 1.26 13.85
C THR A 94 13.35 2.17 14.27
N MET A 95 12.16 1.95 13.73
CA MET A 95 10.98 2.72 14.12
C MET A 95 10.64 2.56 15.61
N ARG A 96 10.71 1.35 16.14
CA ARG A 96 10.42 1.09 17.56
C ARG A 96 11.41 1.73 18.52
N ASN A 97 12.67 1.83 18.12
CA ASN A 97 13.73 2.47 18.90
C ASN A 97 13.67 4.01 18.87
N ASP A 98 12.96 4.61 17.90
CA ASP A 98 12.72 6.05 17.90
C ASP A 98 11.62 6.41 18.91
N SER A 99 11.97 7.12 19.99
CA SER A 99 11.02 7.51 21.04
C SER A 99 9.89 8.43 20.56
N GLU A 100 10.08 9.14 19.44
CA GLU A 100 9.10 10.04 18.85
C GLU A 100 8.23 9.34 17.80
N ALA A 101 8.57 8.12 17.37
CA ALA A 101 7.77 7.34 16.45
C ALA A 101 6.50 6.81 17.12
N LEU A 102 5.37 6.96 16.44
CA LEU A 102 4.06 6.52 16.92
C LEU A 102 3.65 5.19 16.31
N PHE A 103 3.86 5.02 15.01
CA PHE A 103 3.57 3.79 14.27
C PHE A 103 4.31 3.72 12.93
N ALA A 104 4.30 2.54 12.33
CA ALA A 104 4.77 2.30 10.98
C ALA A 104 3.61 2.12 10.01
N ILE A 105 3.90 2.33 8.72
CA ILE A 105 3.05 2.03 7.57
C ILE A 105 3.82 1.13 6.61
N HIS A 106 3.16 0.08 6.11
CA HIS A 106 3.62 -0.68 4.95
C HIS A 106 2.64 -0.45 3.80
N ALA A 107 3.08 0.25 2.76
CA ALA A 107 2.22 0.70 1.68
C ALA A 107 2.07 -0.32 0.54
N GLY A 108 1.98 -1.62 0.88
CA GLY A 108 1.64 -2.72 -0.04
C GLY A 108 2.84 -3.45 -0.65
N ASP A 109 2.53 -4.53 -1.38
CA ASP A 109 3.48 -5.47 -1.97
C ASP A 109 4.39 -6.12 -0.90
N MET A 110 3.74 -6.76 0.07
CA MET A 110 4.43 -7.52 1.12
C MET A 110 5.03 -8.81 0.59
N VAL A 111 4.34 -9.44 -0.35
CA VAL A 111 4.78 -10.69 -0.99
C VAL A 111 5.07 -10.48 -2.46
N ASN A 112 6.00 -11.25 -3.02
CA ASN A 112 6.34 -11.18 -4.44
C ASN A 112 5.41 -12.06 -5.29
N GLU A 113 5.03 -13.20 -4.79
CA GLU A 113 4.24 -14.21 -5.48
C GLU A 113 3.46 -15.07 -4.50
N SER A 114 2.61 -15.94 -5.04
CA SER A 114 1.64 -16.73 -4.30
C SER A 114 2.20 -17.48 -3.09
N GLY A 115 1.45 -17.43 -2.01
CA GLY A 115 1.62 -18.28 -0.85
C GLY A 115 1.39 -17.59 0.48
N GLU A 116 0.91 -18.34 1.45
CA GLU A 116 0.65 -17.86 2.81
C GLU A 116 1.93 -17.50 3.57
N LYS A 117 3.05 -18.20 3.25
CA LYS A 117 4.31 -18.06 3.99
C LYS A 117 4.86 -16.64 4.00
N GLY A 118 4.77 -15.90 2.88
CA GLY A 118 5.22 -14.52 2.83
C GLY A 118 4.44 -13.61 3.78
N PHE A 119 3.13 -13.83 3.91
CA PHE A 119 2.30 -13.10 4.88
C PHE A 119 2.62 -13.47 6.33
N VAL A 120 2.89 -14.76 6.61
CA VAL A 120 3.38 -15.20 7.94
C VAL A 120 4.67 -14.48 8.29
N MET A 121 5.63 -14.41 7.36
CA MET A 121 6.91 -13.73 7.58
C MET A 121 6.74 -12.21 7.77
N THR A 122 5.85 -11.59 7.01
CA THR A 122 5.48 -10.18 7.21
C THR A 122 4.88 -9.97 8.60
N GLU A 123 3.92 -10.81 8.99
CA GLU A 123 3.28 -10.75 10.31
C GLU A 123 4.31 -10.91 11.43
N GLU A 124 5.24 -11.87 11.31
CA GLU A 124 6.32 -12.07 12.26
C GLU A 124 7.22 -10.83 12.36
N ALA A 125 7.65 -10.26 11.22
CA ALA A 125 8.52 -9.09 11.19
C ALA A 125 7.86 -7.86 11.84
N ILE A 126 6.59 -7.59 11.54
CA ILE A 126 5.89 -6.40 12.07
C ILE A 126 5.43 -6.56 13.53
N ARG A 127 5.24 -7.79 14.01
CA ARG A 127 4.81 -8.08 15.40
C ARG A 127 5.98 -8.37 16.34
N TYR A 128 7.12 -8.79 15.80
CA TYR A 128 8.23 -9.21 16.64
C TYR A 128 8.93 -8.04 17.31
N ASN A 129 9.00 -8.06 18.63
CA ASN A 129 9.92 -7.26 19.42
C ASN A 129 10.80 -8.21 20.24
N PRO A 130 12.11 -8.32 19.93
CA PRO A 130 12.99 -9.26 20.60
C PRO A 130 13.18 -8.96 22.09
N GLU A 131 13.00 -7.71 22.52
CA GLU A 131 13.24 -7.31 23.91
C GLU A 131 11.98 -7.40 24.77
N THR A 132 10.82 -7.05 24.24
CA THR A 132 9.59 -6.94 25.04
C THR A 132 8.54 -7.99 24.68
N GLN A 133 8.65 -8.65 23.52
CA GLN A 133 7.62 -9.54 22.94
C GLN A 133 6.23 -8.85 22.78
N ALA A 134 6.20 -7.52 22.81
CA ALA A 134 5.00 -6.71 22.71
C ALA A 134 5.11 -5.74 21.55
N THR A 135 3.98 -5.43 20.93
CA THR A 135 3.88 -4.41 19.87
C THR A 135 3.54 -3.06 20.51
N ASP A 136 4.53 -2.38 21.07
CA ASP A 136 4.30 -1.06 21.67
C ASP A 136 3.94 -0.02 20.60
N LYS A 137 4.33 -0.27 19.34
CA LYS A 137 4.03 0.61 18.20
C LYS A 137 3.54 -0.24 17.03
N PRO A 138 2.28 -0.03 16.58
CA PRO A 138 1.69 -0.82 15.51
C PRO A 138 2.32 -0.53 14.15
N CYS A 139 2.16 -1.47 13.21
CA CYS A 139 2.36 -1.28 11.80
C CYS A 139 1.00 -1.42 11.09
N PHE A 140 0.58 -0.38 10.36
CA PHE A 140 -0.63 -0.36 9.56
C PHE A 140 -0.29 -0.67 8.10
N LEU A 141 -1.17 -1.39 7.40
CA LEU A 141 -0.87 -2.00 6.11
C LEU A 141 -1.94 -1.67 5.08
N VAL A 142 -1.57 -1.55 3.82
CA VAL A 142 -2.47 -1.66 2.68
C VAL A 142 -2.04 -2.82 1.79
N ILE A 143 -2.98 -3.37 1.02
CA ILE A 143 -2.71 -4.41 0.04
C ILE A 143 -2.13 -3.79 -1.24
N GLY A 144 -1.10 -4.40 -1.81
CA GLY A 144 -0.54 -4.05 -3.11
C GLY A 144 -0.96 -5.03 -4.21
N ASN A 145 -0.44 -4.86 -5.43
CA ASN A 145 -0.84 -5.70 -6.55
C ASN A 145 -0.24 -7.11 -6.49
N HIS A 146 0.94 -7.28 -5.92
CA HIS A 146 1.52 -8.61 -5.70
C HIS A 146 0.78 -9.38 -4.61
N ASP A 147 0.22 -8.69 -3.64
CA ASP A 147 -0.54 -9.29 -2.54
C ASP A 147 -1.91 -9.86 -2.98
N VAL A 148 -2.36 -9.58 -4.20
CA VAL A 148 -3.61 -10.13 -4.75
C VAL A 148 -3.40 -11.21 -5.80
N TYR A 149 -2.17 -11.42 -6.31
CA TYR A 149 -1.90 -12.44 -7.30
C TYR A 149 -2.20 -13.85 -6.76
N PHE A 150 -2.67 -14.75 -7.62
CA PHE A 150 -2.92 -16.16 -7.30
C PHE A 150 -3.83 -16.39 -6.08
N ASP A 151 -4.81 -15.52 -5.85
CA ASP A 151 -5.74 -15.59 -4.72
C ASP A 151 -5.12 -15.23 -3.36
N CYS A 152 -3.97 -14.57 -3.36
CA CYS A 152 -3.25 -14.17 -2.13
C CYS A 152 -4.03 -13.19 -1.25
N ALA A 153 -4.98 -12.44 -1.81
CA ALA A 153 -5.88 -11.59 -1.03
C ALA A 153 -6.60 -12.36 0.10
N THR A 154 -6.82 -13.66 -0.08
CA THR A 154 -7.39 -14.53 0.97
C THR A 154 -6.43 -14.64 2.16
N PHE A 155 -5.14 -14.83 1.91
CA PHE A 155 -4.13 -14.89 2.98
C PHE A 155 -3.95 -13.51 3.64
N PHE A 156 -3.92 -12.43 2.84
CA PHE A 156 -3.92 -11.08 3.41
C PHE A 156 -5.07 -10.89 4.40
N LYS A 157 -6.30 -11.28 4.02
CA LYS A 157 -7.48 -11.20 4.88
C LYS A 157 -7.35 -12.04 6.15
N GLN A 158 -6.75 -13.22 6.06
CA GLN A 158 -6.54 -14.11 7.22
C GLN A 158 -5.58 -13.49 8.25
N HIS A 159 -4.49 -12.86 7.79
CA HIS A 159 -3.43 -12.34 8.65
C HIS A 159 -3.68 -10.89 9.11
N PHE A 160 -4.23 -10.04 8.23
CA PHE A 160 -4.34 -8.60 8.47
C PHE A 160 -5.76 -8.05 8.49
N HIS A 161 -6.74 -8.85 8.08
CA HIS A 161 -8.18 -8.62 8.18
C HIS A 161 -8.76 -7.56 7.28
N THR A 162 -8.14 -6.40 7.12
CA THR A 162 -8.66 -5.27 6.31
C THR A 162 -7.52 -4.46 5.67
N SER A 163 -7.82 -3.85 4.53
CA SER A 163 -6.94 -2.91 3.83
C SER A 163 -7.62 -1.55 3.54
N THR A 164 -8.93 -1.43 3.83
CA THR A 164 -9.69 -0.18 3.66
C THR A 164 -10.24 0.21 5.02
N TYR A 165 -9.61 1.18 5.68
CA TYR A 165 -9.96 1.60 7.04
C TYR A 165 -9.39 2.99 7.35
N THR A 166 -9.77 3.56 8.49
CA THR A 166 -9.16 4.77 9.04
C THR A 166 -8.38 4.49 10.32
N VAL A 167 -7.39 5.33 10.59
CA VAL A 167 -6.74 5.43 11.91
C VAL A 167 -6.86 6.87 12.36
N ALA A 168 -7.50 7.08 13.52
CA ALA A 168 -7.56 8.39 14.14
C ALA A 168 -6.48 8.50 15.22
N VAL A 169 -5.66 9.55 15.14
CA VAL A 169 -4.69 9.90 16.18
C VAL A 169 -5.22 11.08 16.97
N LYS A 170 -5.45 10.91 18.27
CA LYS A 170 -5.89 11.95 19.19
C LYS A 170 -4.74 12.35 20.12
N THR A 171 -4.36 13.60 20.07
CA THR A 171 -3.23 14.09 20.84
C THR A 171 -3.64 14.63 22.21
N VAL A 172 -2.66 14.69 23.12
CA VAL A 172 -2.87 15.26 24.47
C VAL A 172 -3.24 16.73 24.45
N GLY A 173 -2.85 17.48 23.40
CA GLY A 173 -3.24 18.89 23.18
C GLY A 173 -4.63 19.06 22.58
N GLY A 174 -5.38 17.95 22.36
CA GLY A 174 -6.76 17.98 21.83
C GLY A 174 -6.86 18.06 20.32
N HIS A 175 -5.75 17.88 19.58
CA HIS A 175 -5.78 17.77 18.12
C HIS A 175 -6.16 16.34 17.70
N GLN A 176 -6.65 16.22 16.48
CA GLN A 176 -6.91 14.94 15.84
C GLN A 176 -6.28 14.93 14.44
N ASP A 177 -5.62 13.84 14.09
CA ASP A 177 -5.10 13.58 12.75
C ASP A 177 -5.75 12.33 12.18
N LEU A 178 -6.05 12.33 10.89
CA LEU A 178 -6.72 11.24 10.17
C LEU A 178 -5.77 10.57 9.19
N TYR A 179 -5.70 9.26 9.24
CA TYR A 179 -5.02 8.41 8.27
C TYR A 179 -6.06 7.51 7.61
N VAL A 180 -6.15 7.54 6.29
CA VAL A 180 -7.09 6.73 5.51
C VAL A 180 -6.29 5.75 4.67
N PHE A 181 -6.58 4.48 4.81
CA PHE A 181 -5.91 3.37 4.14
C PHE A 181 -6.81 2.81 3.05
N LEU A 182 -6.27 2.57 1.85
CA LEU A 182 -7.03 2.21 0.66
C LEU A 182 -6.45 0.99 -0.05
N ASP A 183 -7.32 0.08 -0.44
CA ASP A 183 -7.00 -1.03 -1.35
C ASP A 183 -6.91 -0.54 -2.80
N SER A 184 -5.78 -0.71 -3.44
CA SER A 184 -5.60 -0.49 -4.87
C SER A 184 -4.99 -1.70 -5.59
N GLY A 185 -5.02 -2.88 -4.97
CA GLY A 185 -4.31 -4.08 -5.43
C GLY A 185 -4.64 -4.54 -6.85
N ASN A 186 -5.82 -4.24 -7.39
CA ASN A 186 -6.17 -4.53 -8.79
C ASN A 186 -5.92 -3.35 -9.74
N GLY A 187 -5.17 -2.34 -9.34
CA GLY A 187 -4.96 -1.12 -10.14
C GLY A 187 -6.21 -0.24 -10.21
N THR A 188 -7.09 -0.30 -9.23
CA THR A 188 -8.27 0.56 -9.06
C THR A 188 -8.65 0.62 -7.59
N HIS A 189 -9.22 1.73 -7.16
CA HIS A 189 -9.84 1.84 -5.83
C HIS A 189 -11.28 1.30 -5.83
N GLY A 190 -11.92 1.21 -7.01
CA GLY A 190 -13.32 0.84 -7.14
C GLY A 190 -14.29 1.94 -6.70
N THR A 191 -15.56 1.82 -7.12
CA THR A 191 -16.56 2.84 -6.85
C THR A 191 -16.95 2.88 -5.38
N ARG A 192 -17.15 1.72 -4.77
CA ARG A 192 -17.54 1.60 -3.35
C ARG A 192 -16.52 2.25 -2.42
N GLN A 193 -15.24 2.05 -2.67
CA GLN A 193 -14.19 2.62 -1.84
C GLN A 193 -14.05 4.13 -2.04
N LEU A 194 -14.21 4.61 -3.27
CA LEU A 194 -14.19 6.04 -3.55
C LEU A 194 -15.38 6.77 -2.91
N ASP A 195 -16.58 6.19 -2.94
CA ASP A 195 -17.75 6.73 -2.25
C ASP A 195 -17.53 6.77 -0.72
N TRP A 196 -17.01 5.68 -0.15
CA TRP A 196 -16.65 5.62 1.26
C TRP A 196 -15.56 6.65 1.62
N LEU A 197 -14.52 6.80 0.79
CA LEU A 197 -13.47 7.78 0.99
C LEU A 197 -14.01 9.21 0.99
N GLU A 198 -14.92 9.54 0.06
CA GLU A 198 -15.57 10.84 0.02
C GLU A 198 -16.38 11.10 1.31
N GLU A 199 -17.06 10.09 1.84
CA GLU A 199 -17.79 10.17 3.11
C GLU A 199 -16.80 10.44 4.27
N GLN A 200 -15.67 9.70 4.37
CA GLN A 200 -14.67 9.94 5.41
C GLN A 200 -14.11 11.37 5.33
N LEU A 201 -13.80 11.84 4.14
CA LEU A 201 -13.25 13.18 3.92
C LEU A 201 -14.29 14.31 4.06
N SER A 202 -15.59 14.01 4.08
CA SER A 202 -16.64 15.01 4.31
C SER A 202 -16.52 15.70 5.68
N ASN A 203 -15.87 15.05 6.63
CA ASN A 203 -15.60 15.56 7.97
C ASN A 203 -14.15 16.06 8.17
N ARG A 204 -13.43 16.35 7.08
CA ARG A 204 -12.03 16.72 7.09
C ARG A 204 -11.68 17.86 8.06
N ASP A 205 -12.56 18.84 8.22
CA ASP A 205 -12.36 20.01 9.08
C ASP A 205 -12.24 19.69 10.58
N LYS A 206 -12.60 18.48 10.99
CA LYS A 206 -12.40 18.01 12.37
C LYS A 206 -10.96 17.65 12.68
N TYR A 207 -10.13 17.45 11.65
CA TYR A 207 -8.77 16.96 11.79
C TYR A 207 -7.76 18.05 11.49
N ARG A 208 -6.69 18.11 12.30
CA ARG A 208 -5.54 18.98 12.08
C ARG A 208 -4.86 18.60 10.74
N HIS A 209 -4.54 17.34 10.58
CA HIS A 209 -3.95 16.78 9.36
C HIS A 209 -4.73 15.57 8.85
N CYS A 210 -4.62 15.33 7.55
CA CYS A 210 -5.18 14.16 6.88
C CYS A 210 -4.16 13.56 5.92
N PHE A 211 -3.97 12.26 6.03
CA PHE A 211 -3.08 11.44 5.22
C PHE A 211 -3.89 10.36 4.53
N VAL A 212 -3.58 10.07 3.28
CA VAL A 212 -4.18 8.95 2.55
C VAL A 212 -3.07 8.01 2.12
N ILE A 213 -3.24 6.74 2.37
CA ILE A 213 -2.27 5.68 2.09
C ILE A 213 -2.88 4.72 1.06
N SER A 214 -2.17 4.49 -0.02
CA SER A 214 -2.54 3.54 -1.06
C SER A 214 -1.28 2.92 -1.64
N HIS A 215 -1.38 1.89 -2.48
CA HIS A 215 -0.18 1.28 -3.05
C HIS A 215 0.18 1.90 -4.41
N ASN A 216 -0.73 1.91 -5.37
CA ASN A 216 -0.43 2.25 -6.76
C ASN A 216 -0.15 3.74 -6.97
N TRP A 217 1.04 4.06 -7.50
CA TRP A 217 1.44 5.42 -7.81
C TRP A 217 0.62 6.07 -8.92
N LEU A 218 0.23 7.32 -8.74
CA LEU A 218 -0.68 8.03 -9.66
C LEU A 218 0.01 8.65 -10.87
N PHE A 219 1.27 9.02 -10.73
CA PHE A 219 1.97 9.78 -11.76
C PHE A 219 2.78 8.85 -12.66
N ARG A 220 2.87 9.21 -13.93
CA ARG A 220 3.69 8.45 -14.87
C ARG A 220 5.17 8.62 -14.55
N THR A 221 5.88 7.51 -14.50
CA THR A 221 7.34 7.44 -14.41
C THR A 221 7.90 6.85 -15.70
N SER A 222 9.22 6.86 -15.88
CA SER A 222 9.86 6.13 -16.98
C SER A 222 9.64 4.61 -16.92
N TYR A 223 9.28 4.09 -15.77
CA TYR A 223 8.96 2.68 -15.53
C TYR A 223 7.60 2.24 -16.06
N ASN A 224 6.62 3.15 -16.20
CA ASN A 224 5.24 2.83 -16.58
C ASN A 224 5.08 2.21 -17.98
N TYR A 225 6.13 2.13 -18.78
CA TYR A 225 6.06 1.52 -20.11
C TYR A 225 6.18 -0.02 -20.08
N THR A 226 6.60 -0.60 -18.97
CA THR A 226 6.89 -2.02 -18.86
C THR A 226 5.95 -2.76 -17.90
N THR A 227 5.12 -2.04 -17.15
CA THR A 227 4.25 -2.63 -16.13
C THR A 227 2.88 -3.00 -16.68
N THR A 228 2.30 -4.05 -16.09
CA THR A 228 0.96 -4.55 -16.44
C THR A 228 -0.13 -3.51 -16.14
N PRO A 229 -1.31 -3.62 -16.74
CA PRO A 229 -2.44 -2.72 -16.46
C PRO A 229 -2.88 -2.70 -14.99
N ALA A 230 -2.73 -3.79 -14.24
CA ALA A 230 -2.98 -3.82 -12.79
C ALA A 230 -2.03 -2.92 -12.00
N ALA A 231 -0.94 -2.47 -12.63
CA ALA A 231 0.02 -1.56 -12.06
C ALA A 231 -0.36 -0.07 -12.15
N ASN A 232 -1.45 0.27 -12.82
CA ASN A 232 -1.79 1.69 -13.04
C ASN A 232 -3.30 1.89 -12.94
N LEU A 233 -3.72 2.81 -12.10
CA LEU A 233 -5.11 3.24 -12.05
C LEU A 233 -5.58 3.80 -13.41
N PRO A 234 -6.86 3.60 -13.79
CA PRO A 234 -7.46 4.27 -14.95
C PRO A 234 -7.27 5.79 -14.86
N GLN A 235 -7.02 6.45 -15.99
CA GLN A 235 -6.66 7.87 -15.99
C GLN A 235 -7.78 8.78 -15.45
N ASP A 236 -9.02 8.45 -15.73
CA ASP A 236 -10.19 9.14 -15.21
C ASP A 236 -10.31 8.98 -13.69
N GLU A 237 -10.04 7.80 -13.16
CA GLU A 237 -10.00 7.54 -11.72
C GLU A 237 -8.83 8.31 -11.06
N GLN A 238 -7.65 8.33 -11.68
CA GLN A 238 -6.52 9.13 -11.18
C GLN A 238 -6.91 10.59 -11.01
N TYR A 239 -7.55 11.18 -12.03
CA TYR A 239 -7.96 12.59 -11.97
C TYR A 239 -9.06 12.83 -10.93
N ALA A 240 -10.06 11.94 -10.84
CA ALA A 240 -11.11 12.04 -9.84
C ALA A 240 -10.56 11.92 -8.42
N PHE A 241 -9.63 10.99 -8.22
CA PHE A 241 -8.95 10.83 -6.94
C PHE A 241 -8.13 12.08 -6.56
N MET A 242 -7.32 12.60 -7.48
CA MET A 242 -6.51 13.80 -7.24
C MET A 242 -7.37 15.04 -6.96
N ASP A 243 -8.51 15.19 -7.65
CA ASP A 243 -9.49 16.24 -7.38
C ASP A 243 -10.09 16.10 -5.99
N LEU A 244 -10.50 14.89 -5.60
CA LEU A 244 -11.01 14.59 -4.26
C LEU A 244 -9.99 14.94 -3.18
N MET A 245 -8.74 14.53 -3.33
CA MET A 245 -7.66 14.86 -2.38
C MET A 245 -7.48 16.38 -2.23
N SER A 246 -7.46 17.08 -3.36
CA SER A 246 -7.27 18.53 -3.41
C SER A 246 -8.43 19.29 -2.75
N ARG A 247 -9.68 19.01 -3.14
CA ARG A 247 -10.87 19.71 -2.60
C ARG A 247 -11.15 19.38 -1.14
N SER A 248 -10.64 18.25 -0.66
CA SER A 248 -10.73 17.84 0.74
C SER A 248 -9.54 18.29 1.59
N ASN A 249 -8.61 19.09 1.07
CA ASN A 249 -7.43 19.57 1.79
C ASN A 249 -6.64 18.43 2.47
N VAL A 250 -6.43 17.31 1.77
CA VAL A 250 -5.53 16.24 2.22
C VAL A 250 -4.10 16.79 2.24
N ASN A 251 -3.35 16.54 3.31
CA ASN A 251 -1.99 17.03 3.45
C ASN A 251 -1.00 16.23 2.60
N MET A 252 -1.13 14.90 2.65
CA MET A 252 -0.18 14.00 2.00
C MET A 252 -0.86 12.70 1.57
N VAL A 253 -0.46 12.20 0.40
CA VAL A 253 -0.76 10.85 -0.08
C VAL A 253 0.53 10.07 -0.13
N ILE A 254 0.58 8.92 0.55
CA ILE A 254 1.75 8.04 0.66
C ILE A 254 1.47 6.78 -0.17
N MET A 255 2.40 6.42 -1.06
CA MET A 255 2.22 5.33 -2.01
C MET A 255 3.52 4.53 -2.18
N GLY A 256 3.46 3.35 -2.82
CA GLY A 256 4.59 2.50 -3.15
C GLY A 256 4.67 2.18 -4.64
N HIS A 257 4.94 0.92 -4.99
CA HIS A 257 4.74 0.27 -6.28
C HIS A 257 5.91 0.35 -7.28
N PHE A 258 6.58 1.49 -7.45
CA PHE A 258 7.62 1.61 -8.49
C PHE A 258 9.06 1.51 -7.96
N HIS A 259 9.24 1.12 -6.72
CA HIS A 259 10.53 0.84 -6.11
C HIS A 259 11.52 2.00 -6.24
N MET A 260 11.06 3.23 -6.04
CA MET A 260 11.90 4.43 -6.15
C MET A 260 11.37 5.57 -5.28
N ARG A 261 12.24 6.46 -4.90
CA ARG A 261 11.88 7.72 -4.22
C ARG A 261 11.33 8.70 -5.24
N GLU A 262 10.08 9.07 -5.12
CA GLU A 262 9.50 10.11 -5.95
C GLU A 262 8.55 10.99 -5.14
N GLN A 263 8.45 12.24 -5.53
CA GLN A 263 7.55 13.20 -4.90
C GLN A 263 6.94 14.13 -5.94
N ARG A 264 5.67 14.48 -5.75
CA ARG A 264 4.93 15.41 -6.57
C ARG A 264 4.04 16.28 -5.68
N GLN A 265 3.80 17.51 -6.10
CA GLN A 265 2.81 18.37 -5.48
C GLN A 265 1.75 18.73 -6.52
N PHE A 266 0.50 18.50 -6.17
CA PHE A 266 -0.64 18.85 -7.03
C PHE A 266 -1.83 19.27 -6.17
N GLY A 267 -2.51 20.37 -6.55
CA GLY A 267 -3.71 20.85 -5.87
C GLY A 267 -3.53 21.14 -4.36
N GLY A 268 -2.32 21.50 -3.94
CA GLY A 268 -1.99 21.71 -2.53
C GLY A 268 -1.64 20.45 -1.76
N VAL A 269 -1.79 19.27 -2.36
CA VAL A 269 -1.51 17.95 -1.77
C VAL A 269 -0.10 17.51 -2.11
N GLN A 270 0.61 16.97 -1.12
CA GLN A 270 1.91 16.34 -1.30
C GLN A 270 1.71 14.85 -1.58
N TYR A 271 2.20 14.36 -2.72
CA TYR A 271 2.25 12.94 -3.08
C TYR A 271 3.67 12.45 -2.92
N VAL A 272 3.85 11.36 -2.18
CA VAL A 272 5.16 10.79 -1.88
C VAL A 272 5.12 9.30 -2.13
N MET A 273 6.05 8.82 -2.96
CA MET A 273 6.27 7.39 -3.13
C MET A 273 7.37 6.96 -2.17
N THR A 274 7.06 5.96 -1.33
CA THR A 274 8.07 5.35 -0.47
C THR A 274 9.02 4.52 -1.32
N ASP A 275 10.24 4.42 -0.87
CA ASP A 275 11.18 3.47 -1.44
C ASP A 275 10.82 2.04 -1.00
N ASN A 276 11.49 1.07 -1.55
CA ASN A 276 11.21 -0.34 -1.31
C ASN A 276 12.26 -0.98 -0.39
N LEU A 277 11.86 -2.08 0.22
CA LEU A 277 12.72 -2.93 1.05
C LEU A 277 13.14 -4.23 0.34
N ASN A 278 12.86 -4.35 -0.97
CA ASN A 278 13.23 -5.50 -1.77
C ASN A 278 14.76 -5.66 -1.83
N GLU A 279 15.23 -6.89 -1.93
CA GLU A 279 16.65 -7.22 -2.04
C GLU A 279 17.34 -6.67 -3.29
N ASP A 280 16.60 -6.44 -4.36
CA ASP A 280 17.10 -5.91 -5.62
C ASP A 280 17.61 -4.46 -5.52
N VAL A 281 17.36 -3.78 -4.40
CA VAL A 281 17.77 -2.40 -4.16
C VAL A 281 19.08 -2.36 -3.41
N GLU A 282 20.06 -1.69 -3.98
CA GLU A 282 21.40 -1.54 -3.38
C GLU A 282 21.37 -0.73 -2.08
N THR A 283 20.52 0.28 -2.02
CA THR A 283 20.38 1.16 -0.84
C THR A 283 18.89 1.31 -0.48
N PRO A 284 18.34 0.38 0.32
CA PRO A 284 16.95 0.46 0.74
C PRO A 284 16.72 1.68 1.62
N SER A 285 15.55 2.27 1.51
CA SER A 285 15.20 3.41 2.33
C SER A 285 13.72 3.42 2.70
N TYR A 286 13.39 4.25 3.67
CA TYR A 286 12.04 4.46 4.14
C TYR A 286 11.76 5.95 4.31
N LEU A 287 10.48 6.30 4.41
CA LEU A 287 10.02 7.66 4.63
C LEU A 287 9.78 7.87 6.13
N VAL A 288 10.29 8.98 6.66
CA VAL A 288 9.94 9.48 7.99
C VAL A 288 9.12 10.75 7.83
N VAL A 289 7.92 10.78 8.38
CA VAL A 289 7.03 11.94 8.37
C VAL A 289 6.95 12.51 9.79
N ASN A 290 7.36 13.75 9.95
CA ASN A 290 7.22 14.48 11.20
C ASN A 290 5.87 15.22 11.19
N VAL A 291 5.03 14.92 12.16
CA VAL A 291 3.67 15.44 12.30
C VAL A 291 3.61 16.32 13.54
N GLY A 292 3.32 17.60 13.35
CA GLY A 292 3.21 18.60 14.39
C GLY A 292 2.35 19.77 13.93
N ALA A 293 2.72 21.01 14.24
CA ALA A 293 2.05 22.19 13.69
C ALA A 293 2.16 22.26 12.16
N LYS A 294 3.20 21.64 11.61
CA LYS A 294 3.41 21.42 10.17
C LYS A 294 3.76 19.97 9.95
N VAL A 295 3.47 19.48 8.74
CA VAL A 295 3.92 18.18 8.26
C VAL A 295 5.19 18.40 7.45
N THR A 296 6.26 17.67 7.83
CA THR A 296 7.51 17.58 7.05
C THR A 296 7.91 16.14 6.90
N TYR A 297 8.75 15.83 5.93
CA TYR A 297 9.18 14.45 5.70
C TYR A 297 10.59 14.40 5.11
N GLU A 298 11.22 13.25 5.26
CA GLU A 298 12.52 12.95 4.68
C GLU A 298 12.63 11.45 4.39
N TYR A 299 13.47 11.09 3.42
CA TYR A 299 13.88 9.70 3.20
C TYR A 299 15.12 9.41 4.04
N GLN A 300 15.10 8.27 4.70
CA GLN A 300 16.24 7.76 5.46
C GLN A 300 16.67 6.40 4.87
N GLU A 301 17.98 6.22 4.73
CA GLU A 301 18.53 4.94 4.29
C GLU A 301 18.46 3.93 5.43
N LEU A 302 18.07 2.71 5.10
CA LEU A 302 18.09 1.61 6.05
C LEU A 302 19.55 1.13 6.16
N ALA A 303 20.13 1.23 7.34
CA ALA A 303 21.46 0.72 7.60
C ALA A 303 21.48 -0.80 7.41
N GLU A 304 22.35 -1.31 6.57
CA GLU A 304 22.69 -2.73 6.52
C GLU A 304 23.71 -3.00 7.65
N GLU A 305 23.40 -3.92 8.58
CA GLU A 305 24.33 -4.35 9.63
C GLU A 305 25.34 -5.38 9.10
#